data_8f335f5737fda72e3c589e1640a98e64
#
_entry.id   8f335f5737fda72e3c589e1640a98e64
#
_cell.length_a   1.000
_cell.length_b   1.000
_cell.length_c   1.000
_cell.angle_alpha   90.00
_cell.angle_beta   90.00
_cell.angle_gamma   90.00
#
_symmetry.space_group_name_H-M   'P 1'
#
loop_
_entity.id
_entity.type
_entity.pdbx_description
1 polymer ?
#
loop_
_entity_poly.entity_id
_entity_poly.type
_entity_poly.pdbx_seq_one_letter_code
_entity_poly.pdbx_strand_id
1 'polypeptide(L)'
;MAIQALEEYLQENDDNLPDVVVCANDNMALGIYKFFKMNSERLNMKECAVTGFDDVPQAKFEIPALTTIHQPLEEIGEKSLELIKEFVEKKSVSDETFIESKVMYRNSCGCNSDLLKQTEDILIEQNKNNDMQKFLKHIQSKYVRSENILRIVNRIAQQ
;
A
#
# COMPACT_ATOMS: atom_id res chain seq x y z
N MET A 1 10.60 0.10 -16.92
CA MET A 1 10.34 1.55 -16.82
C MET A 1 10.51 2.06 -15.39
N ALA A 2 9.68 1.71 -14.40
CA ALA A 2 9.86 2.21 -13.01
C ALA A 2 11.20 1.76 -12.38
N ILE A 3 11.54 0.48 -12.50
CA ILE A 3 12.82 -0.07 -12.01
C ILE A 3 14.00 0.63 -12.67
N GLN A 4 13.97 0.79 -13.99
CA GLN A 4 15.04 1.45 -14.73
C GLN A 4 15.25 2.90 -14.27
N ALA A 5 14.16 3.66 -14.06
CA ALA A 5 14.23 5.04 -13.57
C ALA A 5 14.87 5.11 -12.16
N LEU A 6 14.55 4.15 -11.29
CA LEU A 6 15.16 4.07 -9.96
C LEU A 6 16.63 3.66 -10.03
N GLU A 7 17.00 2.74 -10.93
CA GLU A 7 18.41 2.35 -11.16
C GLU A 7 19.24 3.52 -11.68
N GLU A 8 18.72 4.27 -12.65
CA GLU A 8 19.36 5.48 -13.17
C GLU A 8 19.56 6.53 -12.06
N TYR A 9 18.51 6.77 -11.25
CA TYR A 9 18.59 7.67 -10.09
C TYR A 9 19.68 7.23 -9.10
N LEU A 10 19.75 5.95 -8.75
CA LEU A 10 20.72 5.42 -7.79
C LEU A 10 22.16 5.55 -8.32
N GLN A 11 22.39 5.31 -9.62
CA GLN A 11 23.69 5.50 -10.26
C GLN A 11 24.18 6.96 -10.21
N GLU A 12 23.26 7.90 -10.36
CA GLU A 12 23.56 9.34 -10.31
C GLU A 12 23.72 9.87 -8.87
N ASN A 13 23.24 9.13 -7.85
CA ASN A 13 23.24 9.57 -6.47
C ASN A 13 24.04 8.65 -5.51
N ASP A 14 25.06 7.96 -6.01
CA ASP A 14 25.96 7.09 -5.22
C ASP A 14 25.19 6.07 -4.35
N ASP A 15 24.17 5.44 -4.92
CA ASP A 15 23.26 4.48 -4.25
C ASP A 15 22.43 5.07 -3.09
N ASN A 16 22.38 6.38 -2.94
CA ASN A 16 21.50 7.01 -1.96
C ASN A 16 20.04 6.92 -2.42
N LEU A 17 19.18 6.36 -1.57
CA LEU A 17 17.75 6.27 -1.85
C LEU A 17 17.08 7.66 -1.77
N PRO A 18 16.07 7.92 -2.61
CA PRO A 18 15.21 9.08 -2.41
C PRO A 18 14.35 8.88 -1.16
N ASP A 19 13.93 9.96 -0.51
CA ASP A 19 13.00 9.89 0.62
C ASP A 19 11.66 9.25 0.24
N VAL A 20 11.22 9.46 -1.00
CA VAL A 20 9.95 8.94 -1.51
C VAL A 20 10.01 8.63 -3.01
N VAL A 21 9.39 7.52 -3.39
CA VAL A 21 9.08 7.16 -4.78
C VAL A 21 7.57 7.23 -4.99
N VAL A 22 7.14 8.18 -5.80
CA VAL A 22 5.73 8.33 -6.19
C VAL A 22 5.53 7.62 -7.53
N CYS A 23 4.79 6.51 -7.52
CA CYS A 23 4.52 5.73 -8.71
C CYS A 23 3.19 6.14 -9.35
N ALA A 24 3.15 6.18 -10.68
CA ALA A 24 1.93 6.53 -11.43
C ALA A 24 0.81 5.49 -11.28
N ASN A 25 1.16 4.26 -10.90
CA ASN A 25 0.19 3.21 -10.55
C ASN A 25 0.81 2.16 -9.60
N ASP A 26 -0.04 1.31 -9.04
CA ASP A 26 0.37 0.27 -8.09
C ASP A 26 1.27 -0.79 -8.74
N ASN A 27 1.08 -1.12 -10.01
CA ASN A 27 1.94 -2.09 -10.69
C ASN A 27 3.38 -1.59 -10.79
N MET A 28 3.57 -0.29 -10.99
CA MET A 28 4.91 0.33 -10.95
C MET A 28 5.48 0.26 -9.54
N ALA A 29 4.68 0.56 -8.51
CA ALA A 29 5.09 0.45 -7.11
C ALA A 29 5.47 -0.99 -6.75
N LEU A 30 4.69 -1.99 -7.17
CA LEU A 30 5.00 -3.41 -6.97
C LEU A 30 6.31 -3.81 -7.65
N GLY A 31 6.62 -3.20 -8.81
CA GLY A 31 7.92 -3.34 -9.47
C GLY A 31 9.07 -2.82 -8.61
N ILE A 32 8.89 -1.64 -7.98
CA ILE A 32 9.87 -1.06 -7.04
C ILE A 32 10.04 -1.98 -5.82
N TYR A 33 8.98 -2.54 -5.25
CA TYR A 33 9.07 -3.52 -4.15
C TYR A 33 9.91 -4.75 -4.54
N LYS A 34 9.67 -5.27 -5.75
CA LYS A 34 10.46 -6.39 -6.26
C LYS A 34 11.94 -6.02 -6.41
N PHE A 35 12.22 -4.83 -6.89
CA PHE A 35 13.59 -4.33 -7.01
C PHE A 35 14.29 -4.23 -5.66
N PHE A 36 13.67 -3.64 -4.64
CA PHE A 36 14.21 -3.60 -3.28
C PHE A 36 14.46 -4.99 -2.71
N LYS A 37 13.52 -5.92 -2.93
CA LYS A 37 13.64 -7.29 -2.46
C LYS A 37 14.83 -8.03 -3.08
N MET A 38 15.10 -7.80 -4.37
CA MET A 38 16.23 -8.37 -5.08
C MET A 38 17.57 -7.73 -4.71
N ASN A 39 17.56 -6.51 -4.20
CA ASN A 39 18.73 -5.72 -3.81
C ASN A 39 18.79 -5.47 -2.30
N SER A 40 18.19 -6.33 -1.48
CA SER A 40 18.03 -6.13 -0.03
C SER A 40 19.35 -6.10 0.76
N GLU A 41 20.43 -6.62 0.21
CA GLU A 41 21.78 -6.53 0.80
C GLU A 41 22.37 -5.12 0.65
N ARG A 42 21.97 -4.37 -0.37
CA ARG A 42 22.48 -3.04 -0.71
C ARG A 42 21.51 -1.93 -0.32
N LEU A 43 20.21 -2.16 -0.47
CA LEU A 43 19.16 -1.16 -0.34
C LEU A 43 18.18 -1.53 0.78
N ASN A 44 17.91 -0.56 1.65
CA ASN A 44 16.94 -0.73 2.72
C ASN A 44 15.62 -0.03 2.37
N MET A 45 14.61 -0.79 1.99
CA MET A 45 13.29 -0.25 1.65
C MET A 45 12.64 0.58 2.78
N LYS A 46 13.04 0.38 4.05
CA LYS A 46 12.51 1.17 5.18
C LYS A 46 12.95 2.64 5.15
N GLU A 47 13.96 2.96 4.37
CA GLU A 47 14.51 4.31 4.22
C GLU A 47 13.85 5.10 3.08
N CYS A 48 12.93 4.48 2.33
CA CYS A 48 12.27 5.09 1.19
C CYS A 48 10.76 4.83 1.24
N ALA A 49 9.98 5.89 1.33
CA ALA A 49 8.53 5.78 1.19
C ALA A 49 8.15 5.46 -0.25
N VAL A 50 7.12 4.63 -0.45
CA VAL A 50 6.60 4.29 -1.79
C VAL A 50 5.10 4.52 -1.80
N THR A 51 4.60 5.20 -2.84
CA THR A 51 3.16 5.39 -3.05
C THR A 51 2.76 4.95 -4.45
N GLY A 52 1.50 4.55 -4.61
CA GLY A 52 0.91 4.10 -5.86
C GLY A 52 -0.39 4.80 -6.19
N PHE A 53 -1.09 4.25 -7.18
CA PHE A 53 -2.41 4.67 -7.64
C PHE A 53 -3.13 3.43 -8.20
N ASP A 54 -4.43 3.27 -8.01
CA ASP A 54 -5.40 2.26 -8.44
C ASP A 54 -6.02 1.45 -7.28
N ASP A 55 -5.32 1.21 -6.19
CA ASP A 55 -5.71 0.32 -5.08
C ASP A 55 -5.96 -1.12 -5.53
N VAL A 56 -5.02 -1.65 -6.33
CA VAL A 56 -5.10 -3.06 -6.76
C VAL A 56 -5.08 -4.01 -5.55
N PRO A 57 -5.75 -5.18 -5.62
CA PRO A 57 -5.81 -6.11 -4.49
C PRO A 57 -4.44 -6.48 -3.89
N GLN A 58 -3.42 -6.60 -4.74
CA GLN A 58 -2.05 -6.93 -4.36
C GLN A 58 -1.40 -5.88 -3.45
N ALA A 59 -1.75 -4.59 -3.63
CA ALA A 59 -1.22 -3.48 -2.86
C ALA A 59 -1.42 -3.64 -1.34
N LYS A 60 -2.51 -4.29 -0.93
CA LYS A 60 -2.84 -4.57 0.47
C LYS A 60 -1.96 -5.64 1.09
N PHE A 61 -1.40 -6.48 0.24
CA PHE A 61 -0.70 -7.70 0.66
C PHE A 61 0.82 -7.57 0.61
N GLU A 62 1.36 -6.47 0.18
CA GLU A 62 2.80 -6.22 0.25
C GLU A 62 3.26 -5.86 1.68
N ILE A 63 4.55 -6.01 1.92
CA ILE A 63 5.19 -5.64 3.19
C ILE A 63 6.34 -4.67 2.88
N PRO A 64 6.19 -3.40 3.30
CA PRO A 64 5.02 -2.75 3.92
C PRO A 64 3.83 -2.64 2.97
N ALA A 65 2.58 -2.66 3.49
CA ALA A 65 1.39 -2.52 2.65
C ALA A 65 1.37 -1.15 1.95
N LEU A 66 1.06 -1.15 0.65
CA LEU A 66 1.20 0.01 -0.21
C LEU A 66 0.13 1.07 0.06
N THR A 67 0.57 2.29 0.38
CA THR A 67 -0.27 3.49 0.38
C THR A 67 -0.55 3.89 -1.07
N THR A 68 -1.82 4.08 -1.41
CA THR A 68 -2.27 4.29 -2.79
C THR A 68 -3.54 5.12 -2.85
N ILE A 69 -3.99 5.46 -4.04
CA ILE A 69 -5.27 6.11 -4.27
C ILE A 69 -6.24 5.10 -4.85
N HIS A 70 -7.37 4.91 -4.18
CA HIS A 70 -8.46 4.07 -4.67
C HIS A 70 -9.26 4.81 -5.74
N GLN A 71 -9.35 4.24 -6.93
CA GLN A 71 -10.25 4.68 -7.99
C GLN A 71 -11.61 4.00 -7.83
N PRO A 72 -12.72 4.76 -7.75
CA PRO A 72 -14.06 4.18 -7.68
C PRO A 72 -14.54 3.73 -9.07
N LEU A 73 -13.95 2.67 -9.60
CA LEU A 73 -14.16 2.21 -10.97
C LEU A 73 -15.62 1.86 -11.27
N GLU A 74 -16.38 1.34 -10.29
CA GLU A 74 -17.80 1.05 -10.40
C GLU A 74 -18.59 2.35 -10.62
N GLU A 75 -18.37 3.36 -9.79
CA GLU A 75 -19.02 4.68 -9.90
C GLU A 75 -18.63 5.39 -11.21
N ILE A 76 -17.37 5.28 -11.64
CA ILE A 76 -16.91 5.78 -12.95
C ILE A 76 -17.67 5.10 -14.08
N GLY A 77 -17.83 3.79 -14.02
CA GLY A 77 -18.58 3.01 -15.01
C GLY A 77 -20.06 3.40 -15.07
N GLU A 78 -20.73 3.46 -13.92
CA GLU A 78 -22.13 3.88 -13.82
C GLU A 78 -22.35 5.28 -14.37
N LYS A 79 -21.53 6.24 -13.95
CA LYS A 79 -21.61 7.64 -14.41
C LYS A 79 -21.36 7.77 -15.90
N SER A 80 -20.41 7.00 -16.44
CA SER A 80 -20.12 6.98 -17.87
C SER A 80 -21.34 6.50 -18.69
N LEU A 81 -22.02 5.45 -18.22
CA LEU A 81 -23.23 4.94 -18.88
C LEU A 81 -24.39 5.95 -18.80
N GLU A 82 -24.55 6.64 -17.66
CA GLU A 82 -25.55 7.70 -17.49
C GLU A 82 -25.33 8.83 -18.51
N LEU A 83 -24.09 9.32 -18.61
CA LEU A 83 -23.73 10.39 -19.55
C LEU A 83 -23.94 9.98 -21.02
N ILE A 84 -23.59 8.74 -21.38
CA ILE A 84 -23.82 8.21 -22.72
C ILE A 84 -25.32 8.17 -23.03
N LYS A 85 -26.15 7.72 -22.08
CA LYS A 85 -27.61 7.70 -22.25
C LYS A 85 -28.17 9.13 -22.46
N GLU A 86 -27.75 10.09 -21.64
CA GLU A 86 -28.16 11.50 -21.79
C GLU A 86 -27.74 12.06 -23.15
N PHE A 87 -26.53 11.74 -23.60
CA PHE A 87 -26.03 12.17 -24.92
C PHE A 87 -26.88 11.59 -26.08
N VAL A 88 -27.22 10.30 -26.00
CA VAL A 88 -28.08 9.64 -27.01
C VAL A 88 -29.50 10.22 -27.04
N GLU A 89 -30.03 10.60 -25.87
CA GLU A 89 -31.33 11.26 -25.72
C GLU A 89 -31.29 12.76 -26.15
N LYS A 90 -30.15 13.22 -26.69
CA LYS A 90 -29.93 14.61 -27.12
C LYS A 90 -30.10 15.65 -25.99
N LYS A 91 -29.84 15.28 -24.75
CA LYS A 91 -29.73 16.17 -23.61
C LYS A 91 -28.39 16.89 -23.63
N SER A 92 -28.32 18.02 -22.96
CA SER A 92 -27.04 18.69 -22.73
C SER A 92 -26.25 17.89 -21.72
N VAL A 93 -25.05 17.43 -22.09
CA VAL A 93 -24.12 16.72 -21.23
C VAL A 93 -22.94 17.63 -20.91
N SER A 94 -22.44 17.56 -19.68
CA SER A 94 -21.25 18.31 -19.27
C SER A 94 -20.01 17.78 -19.99
N ASP A 95 -19.13 18.68 -20.41
CA ASP A 95 -17.85 18.34 -21.04
C ASP A 95 -16.89 17.70 -20.02
N GLU A 96 -17.08 17.98 -18.71
CA GLU A 96 -16.26 17.44 -17.63
C GLU A 96 -17.14 16.93 -16.49
N THR A 97 -16.77 15.77 -15.94
CA THR A 97 -17.41 15.17 -14.77
C THR A 97 -16.34 14.67 -13.81
N PHE A 98 -16.39 15.13 -12.57
CA PHE A 98 -15.44 14.75 -11.53
C PHE A 98 -16.05 13.68 -10.63
N ILE A 99 -15.26 12.64 -10.35
CA ILE A 99 -15.59 11.56 -9.39
C ILE A 99 -14.49 11.55 -8.35
N GLU A 100 -14.88 11.54 -7.08
CA GLU A 100 -13.95 11.65 -5.96
C GLU A 100 -13.20 10.32 -5.74
N SER A 101 -11.87 10.39 -5.75
CA SER A 101 -10.99 9.29 -5.38
C SER A 101 -10.62 9.36 -3.89
N LYS A 102 -10.25 8.22 -3.29
CA LYS A 102 -9.92 8.13 -1.85
C LYS A 102 -8.47 7.71 -1.65
N VAL A 103 -7.77 8.41 -0.76
CA VAL A 103 -6.43 7.99 -0.33
C VAL A 103 -6.55 6.81 0.63
N MET A 104 -5.86 5.73 0.30
CA MET A 104 -5.75 4.53 1.13
C MET A 104 -4.41 4.54 1.85
N TYR A 105 -4.38 5.16 3.02
CA TYR A 105 -3.19 5.20 3.87
C TYR A 105 -2.88 3.81 4.42
N ARG A 106 -1.65 3.32 4.14
CA ARG A 106 -1.10 2.07 4.64
C ARG A 106 0.30 2.29 5.21
N ASN A 107 1.17 1.31 5.13
CA ASN A 107 2.46 1.35 5.83
C ASN A 107 3.61 1.91 4.99
N SER A 108 3.48 1.95 3.67
CA SER A 108 4.59 2.31 2.78
C SER A 108 4.93 3.80 2.74
N CYS A 109 4.05 4.65 3.23
CA CYS A 109 4.35 6.08 3.41
C CYS A 109 5.02 6.40 4.76
N GLY A 110 5.27 5.39 5.61
CA GLY A 110 5.75 5.61 6.98
C GLY A 110 4.69 6.14 7.95
N CYS A 111 3.48 6.44 7.51
CA CYS A 111 2.42 7.07 8.31
C CYS A 111 1.93 6.22 9.49
N ASN A 112 2.09 4.89 9.41
CA ASN A 112 1.70 3.93 10.44
C ASN A 112 2.91 3.25 11.13
N SER A 113 4.10 3.83 11.03
CA SER A 113 5.33 3.26 11.58
C SER A 113 5.25 3.03 13.09
N ASP A 114 4.58 3.93 13.82
CA ASP A 114 4.44 3.85 15.27
C ASP A 114 3.53 2.69 15.70
N LEU A 115 2.49 2.40 14.92
CA LEU A 115 1.61 1.25 15.17
C LEU A 115 2.35 -0.08 14.92
N LEU A 116 3.20 -0.13 13.88
CA LEU A 116 4.03 -1.31 13.60
C LEU A 116 5.10 -1.52 14.68
N LYS A 117 5.79 -0.45 15.11
CA LYS A 117 6.74 -0.52 16.22
C LYS A 117 6.08 -1.00 17.50
N GLN A 118 4.95 -0.42 17.88
CA GLN A 118 4.18 -0.88 19.05
C GLN A 118 3.77 -2.35 18.93
N THR A 119 3.43 -2.82 17.73
CA THR A 119 3.07 -4.22 17.49
C THR A 119 4.30 -5.13 17.56
N GLU A 120 5.45 -4.72 17.02
CA GLU A 120 6.73 -5.44 17.14
C GLU A 120 7.18 -5.50 18.60
N ASP A 121 7.10 -4.41 19.35
CA ASP A 121 7.47 -4.35 20.77
C ASP A 121 6.58 -5.27 21.62
N ILE A 122 5.26 -5.28 21.37
CA ILE A 122 4.31 -6.18 22.01
C ILE A 122 4.62 -7.65 21.66
N LEU A 123 4.98 -7.95 20.41
CA LEU A 123 5.37 -9.30 19.96
C LEU A 123 6.62 -9.79 20.67
N ILE A 124 7.65 -8.93 20.80
CA ILE A 124 8.90 -9.26 21.47
C ILE A 124 8.68 -9.51 22.96
N GLU A 125 7.85 -8.70 23.60
CA GLU A 125 7.57 -8.80 25.03
C GLU A 125 6.73 -10.05 25.36
N GLN A 126 5.80 -10.43 24.49
CA GLN A 126 4.95 -11.62 24.65
C GLN A 126 5.63 -12.93 24.27
N ASN A 127 6.55 -12.92 23.30
CA ASN A 127 7.40 -14.09 23.03
C ASN A 127 8.25 -14.47 24.25
N LYS A 128 8.57 -13.50 25.13
CA LYS A 128 9.23 -13.78 26.42
C LYS A 128 8.31 -14.45 27.44
N ASN A 129 6.98 -14.33 27.30
CA ASN A 129 6.00 -14.78 28.28
C ASN A 129 5.13 -15.98 27.85
N ASN A 130 5.41 -16.60 26.71
CA ASN A 130 4.79 -17.84 26.19
C ASN A 130 3.24 -17.82 26.10
N ASP A 131 2.61 -16.66 25.89
CA ASP A 131 1.15 -16.51 25.89
C ASP A 131 0.57 -16.05 24.54
N MET A 132 0.96 -16.78 23.47
CA MET A 132 0.57 -16.49 22.08
C MET A 132 -0.96 -16.40 21.91
N GLN A 133 -1.73 -17.19 22.65
CA GLN A 133 -3.19 -17.19 22.55
C GLN A 133 -3.84 -15.91 23.12
N LYS A 134 -3.31 -15.36 24.21
CA LYS A 134 -3.78 -14.08 24.75
C LYS A 134 -3.41 -12.92 23.84
N PHE A 135 -2.22 -12.98 23.25
CA PHE A 135 -1.76 -12.02 22.27
C PHE A 135 -2.68 -11.99 21.04
N LEU A 136 -2.98 -13.16 20.45
CA LEU A 136 -3.89 -13.27 19.30
C LEU A 136 -5.27 -12.70 19.61
N LYS A 137 -5.84 -13.00 20.79
CA LYS A 137 -7.12 -12.43 21.23
C LYS A 137 -7.04 -10.91 21.43
N HIS A 138 -5.95 -10.41 21.97
CA HIS A 138 -5.74 -8.96 22.16
C HIS A 138 -5.66 -8.23 20.83
N ILE A 139 -4.87 -8.72 19.89
CA ILE A 139 -4.77 -8.17 18.52
C ILE A 139 -6.13 -8.22 17.82
N GLN A 140 -6.82 -9.35 17.85
CA GLN A 140 -8.16 -9.49 17.26
C GLN A 140 -9.17 -8.49 17.86
N SER A 141 -9.18 -8.29 19.17
CA SER A 141 -10.12 -7.37 19.82
C SER A 141 -9.85 -5.90 19.53
N LYS A 142 -8.58 -5.52 19.38
CA LYS A 142 -8.16 -4.11 19.28
C LYS A 142 -7.96 -3.64 17.84
N TYR A 143 -7.64 -4.54 16.93
CA TYR A 143 -7.18 -4.23 15.57
C TYR A 143 -7.90 -5.00 14.44
N VAL A 144 -9.06 -5.58 14.73
CA VAL A 144 -9.88 -6.39 13.78
C VAL A 144 -10.17 -5.67 12.44
N ARG A 145 -9.95 -4.38 12.34
CA ARG A 145 -10.13 -3.61 11.10
C ARG A 145 -8.87 -3.55 10.20
N SER A 146 -7.73 -4.07 10.63
CA SER A 146 -6.50 -4.07 9.83
C SER A 146 -6.15 -5.49 9.38
N GLU A 147 -6.49 -5.83 8.13
CA GLU A 147 -6.16 -7.12 7.49
C GLU A 147 -4.65 -7.43 7.53
N ASN A 148 -3.80 -6.41 7.59
CA ASN A 148 -2.35 -6.55 7.64
C ASN A 148 -1.85 -7.16 8.95
N ILE A 149 -2.45 -6.78 10.08
CA ILE A 149 -2.08 -7.32 11.41
C ILE A 149 -2.48 -8.78 11.52
N LEU A 150 -3.65 -9.16 11.01
CA LEU A 150 -4.09 -10.55 10.98
C LEU A 150 -3.12 -11.45 10.20
N ARG A 151 -2.51 -10.91 9.17
CA ARG A 151 -1.58 -11.64 8.30
C ARG A 151 -0.20 -11.83 8.94
N ILE A 152 0.32 -10.83 9.64
CA ILE A 152 1.54 -10.92 10.44
C ILE A 152 1.34 -11.98 11.54
N VAL A 153 0.23 -11.92 12.24
CA VAL A 153 -0.14 -12.87 13.30
C VAL A 153 -0.27 -14.30 12.78
N ASN A 154 -0.95 -14.50 11.64
CA ASN A 154 -1.08 -15.84 11.04
C ASN A 154 0.25 -16.41 10.55
N ARG A 155 1.17 -15.57 10.10
CA ARG A 155 2.50 -16.00 9.66
C ARG A 155 3.40 -16.42 10.82
N ILE A 156 3.26 -15.78 11.98
CA ILE A 156 3.99 -16.12 13.21
C ILE A 156 3.41 -17.40 13.85
N ALA A 157 2.08 -17.59 13.76
CA ALA A 157 1.43 -18.80 14.30
C ALA A 157 1.71 -20.09 13.49
N GLN A 158 2.30 -19.98 12.29
CA GLN A 158 2.67 -21.11 11.43
C GLN A 158 4.16 -21.50 11.54
N GLN A 159 4.93 -20.79 12.36
CA GLN A 159 6.32 -21.14 12.73
C GLN A 159 6.36 -21.78 14.13
#